data_80c1c48687a45c2adc9717baaab0bd82
#
_entry.id   80c1c48687a45c2adc9717baaab0bd82
#
_cell.length_a   1.000
_cell.length_b   1.000
_cell.length_c   1.000
_cell.angle_alpha   90.00
_cell.angle_beta   90.00
_cell.angle_gamma   90.00
#
_symmetry.space_group_name_H-M   'P 1'
#
loop_
_entity.id
_entity.type
_entity.pdbx_description
1 polymer ?
#
loop_
_entity_poly.entity_id
_entity_poly.type
_entity_poly.pdbx_seq_one_letter_code
_entity_poly.pdbx_strand_id
1 'polypeptide(L)'
;MMMKIPQWKITIPKLFDSVSASIEVGKLSEKAAHLKTIPELADYKKGDELADRLGMEKVFCHGDLWSMNILWRPDGGEELSLAALVDYQACTFGCPATDIVHVLCSCLSGSDRRNHWEELLEYFYEHLQNEVGERRMPYTLEQLKESYRQYFPIGAYGIAPYVASLANIVAQEPDEELKNRSMEIVMEKVESLLDDALYFHEQNKKTQTSDHPTSTK
;
A
#
# COMPACT_ATOMS: atom_id res chain seq x y z
N MET A 1 -23.08 -7.19 -21.95
CA MET A 1 -21.67 -6.73 -22.09
C MET A 1 -20.89 -7.36 -20.92
N MET A 2 -20.13 -8.42 -21.18
CA MET A 2 -19.32 -9.06 -20.12
C MET A 2 -18.25 -8.07 -19.68
N MET A 3 -18.31 -7.58 -18.42
CA MET A 3 -17.22 -6.81 -17.84
C MET A 3 -15.99 -7.71 -17.80
N LYS A 4 -14.95 -7.35 -18.56
CA LYS A 4 -13.65 -8.04 -18.47
C LYS A 4 -13.12 -7.87 -17.04
N ILE A 5 -12.88 -8.99 -16.37
CA ILE A 5 -12.22 -8.98 -15.05
C ILE A 5 -10.88 -8.25 -15.24
N PRO A 6 -10.59 -7.17 -14.48
CA PRO A 6 -9.32 -6.47 -14.59
C PRO A 6 -8.16 -7.45 -14.44
N GLN A 7 -7.16 -7.32 -15.30
CA GLN A 7 -6.06 -8.30 -15.44
C GLN A 7 -5.27 -8.49 -14.12
N TRP A 8 -5.16 -7.44 -13.31
CA TRP A 8 -4.52 -7.49 -11.99
C TRP A 8 -5.22 -8.41 -10.98
N LYS A 9 -6.56 -8.58 -11.05
CA LYS A 9 -7.30 -9.56 -10.21
C LYS A 9 -6.87 -11.00 -10.43
N ILE A 10 -6.30 -11.27 -11.61
CA ILE A 10 -5.77 -12.60 -11.97
C ILE A 10 -4.26 -12.65 -11.69
N THR A 11 -3.58 -11.54 -11.83
CA THR A 11 -2.12 -11.45 -11.76
C THR A 11 -1.60 -11.49 -10.32
N ILE A 12 -2.25 -10.78 -9.38
CA ILE A 12 -1.78 -10.70 -7.99
C ILE A 12 -1.74 -12.08 -7.30
N PRO A 13 -2.81 -12.91 -7.32
CA PRO A 13 -2.73 -14.25 -6.75
C PRO A 13 -1.64 -15.12 -7.38
N LYS A 14 -1.46 -15.05 -8.71
CA LYS A 14 -0.41 -15.80 -9.41
C LYS A 14 1.00 -15.31 -9.05
N LEU A 15 1.16 -14.00 -8.87
CA LEU A 15 2.42 -13.42 -8.45
C LEU A 15 2.75 -13.83 -7.02
N PHE A 16 1.77 -13.88 -6.12
CA PHE A 16 1.95 -14.46 -4.79
C PHE A 16 2.39 -15.93 -4.85
N ASP A 17 1.84 -16.72 -5.77
CA ASP A 17 2.24 -18.12 -5.94
C ASP A 17 3.68 -18.24 -6.43
N SER A 18 4.09 -17.42 -7.40
CA SER A 18 5.47 -17.42 -7.93
C SER A 18 6.48 -16.94 -6.89
N VAL A 19 6.12 -15.92 -6.10
CA VAL A 19 6.97 -15.38 -5.03
C VAL A 19 7.07 -16.36 -3.86
N SER A 20 5.95 -16.99 -3.47
CA SER A 20 5.96 -18.03 -2.42
C SER A 20 6.83 -19.22 -2.82
N ALA A 21 6.94 -19.53 -4.12
CA ALA A 21 7.81 -20.58 -4.63
C ALA A 21 9.29 -20.14 -4.70
N SER A 22 9.57 -18.83 -4.85
CA SER A 22 10.93 -18.27 -4.94
C SER A 22 11.53 -17.96 -3.57
N ILE A 23 10.70 -17.75 -2.54
CA ILE A 23 11.10 -17.47 -1.17
C ILE A 23 10.97 -18.76 -0.37
N GLU A 24 12.02 -19.60 -0.37
CA GLU A 24 12.15 -20.81 0.47
C GLU A 24 12.27 -20.49 1.98
N VAL A 25 11.58 -19.46 2.48
CA VAL A 25 11.61 -19.08 3.89
C VAL A 25 10.27 -19.44 4.53
N GLY A 26 10.21 -20.58 5.21
CA GLY A 26 9.01 -21.23 5.74
C GLY A 26 7.96 -20.31 6.39
N LYS A 27 8.37 -19.36 7.24
CA LYS A 27 7.43 -18.45 7.92
C LYS A 27 6.72 -17.45 6.99
N LEU A 28 7.43 -16.91 5.98
CA LEU A 28 6.85 -15.99 4.99
C LEU A 28 5.82 -16.70 4.11
N SER A 29 6.12 -17.94 3.72
CA SER A 29 5.19 -18.78 2.95
C SER A 29 3.89 -19.05 3.74
N GLU A 30 3.99 -19.34 5.03
CA GLU A 30 2.83 -19.54 5.90
C GLU A 30 1.98 -18.28 6.05
N LYS A 31 2.62 -17.11 6.28
CA LYS A 31 1.94 -15.81 6.35
C LYS A 31 1.22 -15.48 5.04
N ALA A 32 1.91 -15.62 3.92
CA ALA A 32 1.34 -15.39 2.59
C ALA A 32 0.17 -16.34 2.30
N ALA A 33 0.28 -17.61 2.65
CA ALA A 33 -0.78 -18.60 2.52
C ALA A 33 -2.00 -18.23 3.37
N HIS A 34 -1.78 -17.78 4.61
CA HIS A 34 -2.87 -17.31 5.48
C HIS A 34 -3.59 -16.09 4.90
N LEU A 35 -2.86 -15.07 4.44
CA LEU A 35 -3.46 -13.88 3.82
C LEU A 35 -4.33 -14.22 2.60
N LYS A 36 -3.95 -15.22 1.80
CA LYS A 36 -4.76 -15.70 0.66
C LYS A 36 -6.12 -16.27 1.09
N THR A 37 -6.26 -16.71 2.34
CA THR A 37 -7.54 -17.22 2.86
C THR A 37 -8.50 -16.11 3.29
N ILE A 38 -8.08 -14.84 3.26
CA ILE A 38 -8.87 -13.68 3.66
C ILE A 38 -9.43 -13.00 2.40
N PRO A 39 -10.71 -13.26 2.01
CA PRO A 39 -11.27 -12.75 0.75
C PRO A 39 -11.31 -11.21 0.69
N GLU A 40 -11.45 -10.57 1.85
CA GLU A 40 -11.55 -9.12 1.97
C GLU A 40 -10.31 -8.38 1.49
N LEU A 41 -9.13 -9.02 1.54
CA LEU A 41 -7.87 -8.44 1.08
C LEU A 41 -7.80 -8.34 -0.46
N ALA A 42 -8.53 -9.19 -1.15
CA ALA A 42 -8.64 -9.18 -2.60
C ALA A 42 -9.88 -8.40 -3.10
N ASP A 43 -10.64 -7.79 -2.19
CA ASP A 43 -11.85 -7.03 -2.52
C ASP A 43 -11.51 -5.55 -2.79
N TYR A 44 -10.90 -5.30 -3.94
CA TYR A 44 -10.53 -3.95 -4.36
C TYR A 44 -11.72 -3.02 -4.59
N LYS A 45 -12.93 -3.59 -4.77
CA LYS A 45 -14.16 -2.80 -4.87
C LYS A 45 -14.42 -2.00 -3.59
N LYS A 46 -14.08 -2.57 -2.44
CA LYS A 46 -14.14 -1.85 -1.16
C LYS A 46 -13.20 -0.63 -1.13
N GLY A 47 -12.04 -0.73 -1.78
CA GLY A 47 -11.13 0.40 -1.95
C GLY A 47 -11.72 1.48 -2.84
N ASP A 48 -12.33 1.10 -3.98
CA ASP A 48 -12.96 2.03 -4.92
C ASP A 48 -14.15 2.79 -4.29
N GLU A 49 -14.89 2.14 -3.38
CA GLU A 49 -16.05 2.71 -2.68
C GLU A 49 -15.67 3.44 -1.38
N LEU A 50 -14.39 3.43 -0.99
CA LEU A 50 -13.97 3.90 0.34
C LEU A 50 -14.21 5.39 0.55
N ALA A 51 -13.95 6.23 -0.45
CA ALA A 51 -14.22 7.66 -0.36
C ALA A 51 -15.69 7.94 -0.11
N ASP A 52 -16.58 7.28 -0.86
CA ASP A 52 -18.02 7.44 -0.72
C ASP A 52 -18.50 6.99 0.68
N ARG A 53 -18.00 5.85 1.17
CA ARG A 53 -18.35 5.31 2.51
C ARG A 53 -17.94 6.23 3.66
N LEU A 54 -16.81 6.92 3.50
CA LEU A 54 -16.28 7.84 4.51
C LEU A 54 -16.77 9.29 4.31
N GLY A 55 -17.60 9.56 3.29
CA GLY A 55 -18.10 10.91 3.01
C GLY A 55 -17.00 11.88 2.55
N MET A 56 -15.96 11.35 1.90
CA MET A 56 -14.86 12.12 1.32
C MET A 56 -15.18 12.51 -0.12
N GLU A 57 -14.74 13.68 -0.56
CA GLU A 57 -14.70 13.99 -1.98
C GLU A 57 -13.58 13.15 -2.65
N LYS A 58 -13.88 12.59 -3.82
CA LYS A 58 -12.88 11.88 -4.60
C LYS A 58 -11.89 12.86 -5.19
N VAL A 59 -10.62 12.53 -5.07
CA VAL A 59 -9.50 13.31 -5.62
C VAL A 59 -8.84 12.56 -6.77
N PHE A 60 -8.05 13.26 -7.57
CA PHE A 60 -7.23 12.61 -8.58
C PHE A 60 -6.18 11.74 -7.89
N CYS A 61 -6.17 10.45 -8.21
CA CYS A 61 -5.21 9.47 -7.74
C CYS A 61 -4.42 8.93 -8.93
N HIS A 62 -3.14 8.68 -8.73
CA HIS A 62 -2.27 8.03 -9.71
C HIS A 62 -2.69 6.57 -9.95
N GLY A 63 -3.13 5.90 -8.86
CA GLY A 63 -3.65 4.54 -8.89
C GLY A 63 -2.59 3.44 -8.88
N ASP A 64 -1.32 3.80 -9.17
CA ASP A 64 -0.16 2.90 -9.16
C ASP A 64 1.09 3.65 -8.66
N LEU A 65 0.95 4.42 -7.57
CA LEU A 65 2.02 5.27 -7.04
C LEU A 65 2.90 4.48 -6.07
N TRP A 66 3.87 3.76 -6.62
CA TRP A 66 4.89 3.04 -5.85
C TRP A 66 6.30 3.50 -6.23
N SER A 67 7.32 3.06 -5.49
CA SER A 67 8.69 3.57 -5.61
C SER A 67 9.26 3.56 -7.04
N MET A 68 8.88 2.59 -7.89
CA MET A 68 9.39 2.50 -9.26
C MET A 68 8.78 3.53 -10.22
N ASN A 69 7.64 4.14 -9.85
CA ASN A 69 6.98 5.19 -10.63
C ASN A 69 7.34 6.59 -10.15
N ILE A 70 8.27 6.71 -9.18
CA ILE A 70 8.78 7.97 -8.65
C ILE A 70 10.24 8.12 -9.07
N LEU A 71 10.52 9.06 -9.96
CA LEU A 71 11.86 9.30 -10.46
C LEU A 71 12.54 10.41 -9.66
N TRP A 72 13.75 10.13 -9.22
CA TRP A 72 14.59 11.04 -8.46
C TRP A 72 15.83 11.45 -9.26
N ARG A 73 16.35 12.64 -8.99
CA ARG A 73 17.62 13.10 -9.52
C ARG A 73 18.45 13.75 -8.43
N PRO A 74 19.79 13.65 -8.48
CA PRO A 74 20.67 14.42 -7.64
C PRO A 74 20.47 15.93 -7.93
N ASP A 75 20.37 16.74 -6.88
CA ASP A 75 20.26 18.21 -7.02
C ASP A 75 21.61 18.94 -6.93
N GLY A 76 22.71 18.18 -6.96
CA GLY A 76 24.08 18.67 -6.85
C GLY A 76 24.68 18.58 -5.45
N GLY A 77 23.93 18.07 -4.47
CA GLY A 77 24.35 17.73 -3.10
C GLY A 77 24.18 16.23 -2.80
N GLU A 78 24.01 15.92 -1.53
CA GLU A 78 23.67 14.55 -1.07
C GLU A 78 22.16 14.25 -1.14
N GLU A 79 21.35 15.27 -1.39
CA GLU A 79 19.90 15.17 -1.44
C GLU A 79 19.41 14.82 -2.84
N LEU A 80 18.22 14.18 -2.86
CA LEU A 80 17.51 13.84 -4.09
C LEU A 80 16.30 14.77 -4.24
N SER A 81 16.10 15.31 -5.43
CA SER A 81 14.88 16.05 -5.77
C SER A 81 13.95 15.17 -6.62
N LEU A 82 12.65 15.34 -6.45
CA LEU A 82 11.65 14.69 -7.30
C LEU A 82 11.83 15.19 -8.74
N ALA A 83 12.11 14.26 -9.66
CA ALA A 83 12.26 14.56 -11.07
C ALA A 83 10.94 14.42 -11.83
N ALA A 84 10.22 13.32 -11.60
CA ALA A 84 8.93 13.04 -12.25
C ALA A 84 8.16 11.94 -11.53
N LEU A 85 6.84 11.96 -11.72
CA LEU A 85 5.96 10.79 -11.54
C LEU A 85 5.62 10.27 -12.93
N VAL A 86 5.68 8.95 -13.12
CA VAL A 86 5.47 8.29 -14.42
C VAL A 86 4.43 7.20 -14.31
N ASP A 87 3.95 6.72 -15.47
CA ASP A 87 3.00 5.59 -15.59
C ASP A 87 1.61 5.84 -14.97
N TYR A 88 0.94 6.84 -15.51
CA TYR A 88 -0.44 7.21 -15.13
C TYR A 88 -1.53 6.30 -15.73
N GLN A 89 -1.20 5.08 -16.17
CA GLN A 89 -2.16 4.16 -16.82
C GLN A 89 -3.34 3.76 -15.93
N ALA A 90 -3.17 3.83 -14.60
CA ALA A 90 -4.19 3.45 -13.61
C ALA A 90 -4.87 4.66 -12.96
N CYS A 91 -4.61 5.89 -13.44
CA CYS A 91 -5.13 7.09 -12.83
C CYS A 91 -6.67 7.13 -12.83
N THR A 92 -7.23 7.61 -11.73
CA THR A 92 -8.67 7.68 -11.52
C THR A 92 -9.02 8.75 -10.49
N PHE A 93 -10.32 9.05 -10.33
CA PHE A 93 -10.80 9.80 -9.18
C PHE A 93 -11.25 8.83 -8.10
N GLY A 94 -10.62 8.91 -6.93
CA GLY A 94 -10.82 7.94 -5.85
C GLY A 94 -10.41 8.46 -4.47
N CYS A 95 -10.17 7.51 -3.58
CA CYS A 95 -9.69 7.78 -2.23
C CYS A 95 -8.16 8.01 -2.24
N PRO A 96 -7.65 9.10 -1.62
CA PRO A 96 -6.22 9.39 -1.57
C PRO A 96 -5.40 8.30 -0.88
N ALA A 97 -6.02 7.51 0.00
CA ALA A 97 -5.35 6.41 0.68
C ALA A 97 -4.79 5.36 -0.28
N THR A 98 -5.33 5.24 -1.51
CA THR A 98 -4.80 4.29 -2.51
C THR A 98 -3.35 4.59 -2.86
N ASP A 99 -3.05 5.85 -3.16
CA ASP A 99 -1.69 6.27 -3.50
C ASP A 99 -0.78 6.33 -2.28
N ILE A 100 -1.29 6.88 -1.16
CA ILE A 100 -0.50 7.02 0.06
C ILE A 100 -0.04 5.66 0.60
N VAL A 101 -0.93 4.67 0.65
CA VAL A 101 -0.56 3.31 1.08
C VAL A 101 0.51 2.72 0.16
N HIS A 102 0.37 2.85 -1.15
CA HIS A 102 1.38 2.33 -2.10
C HIS A 102 2.75 2.99 -1.92
N VAL A 103 2.79 4.32 -1.74
CA VAL A 103 4.03 5.05 -1.45
C VAL A 103 4.66 4.57 -0.15
N LEU A 104 3.91 4.58 0.96
CA LEU A 104 4.46 4.22 2.26
C LEU A 104 4.88 2.74 2.32
N CYS A 105 4.14 1.84 1.66
CA CYS A 105 4.49 0.42 1.59
C CYS A 105 5.76 0.16 0.76
N SER A 106 5.95 0.87 -0.34
CA SER A 106 7.08 0.62 -1.24
C SER A 106 8.34 1.41 -0.87
N CYS A 107 8.20 2.63 -0.35
CA CYS A 107 9.34 3.51 -0.08
C CYS A 107 9.93 3.32 1.31
N LEU A 108 9.12 3.01 2.33
CA LEU A 108 9.59 2.93 3.73
C LEU A 108 9.93 1.51 4.16
N SER A 109 10.81 1.39 5.16
CA SER A 109 10.97 0.17 5.95
C SER A 109 9.70 -0.10 6.77
N GLY A 110 9.51 -1.34 7.24
CA GLY A 110 8.42 -1.66 8.16
C GLY A 110 8.47 -0.85 9.44
N SER A 111 9.67 -0.64 9.98
CA SER A 111 9.90 0.16 11.19
C SER A 111 9.48 1.62 10.98
N ASP A 112 9.98 2.27 9.92
CA ASP A 112 9.68 3.68 9.65
C ASP A 112 8.19 3.89 9.40
N ARG A 113 7.57 3.00 8.61
CA ARG A 113 6.13 3.05 8.36
C ARG A 113 5.32 2.94 9.64
N ARG A 114 5.60 1.96 10.52
CA ARG A 114 4.88 1.76 11.78
C ARG A 114 5.02 2.94 12.73
N ASN A 115 6.20 3.55 12.79
CA ASN A 115 6.49 4.64 13.71
C ASN A 115 5.99 6.00 13.22
N HIS A 116 5.87 6.21 11.90
CA HIS A 116 5.69 7.55 11.33
C HIS A 116 4.47 7.70 10.40
N TRP A 117 3.67 6.65 10.15
CA TRP A 117 2.56 6.76 9.20
C TRP A 117 1.55 7.87 9.57
N GLU A 118 1.25 8.06 10.85
CA GLU A 118 0.32 9.14 11.29
C GLU A 118 0.93 10.52 11.05
N GLU A 119 2.18 10.72 11.46
CA GLU A 119 2.92 11.96 11.26
C GLU A 119 3.03 12.30 9.76
N LEU A 120 3.30 11.33 8.90
CA LEU A 120 3.37 11.51 7.46
C LEU A 120 2.01 11.89 6.85
N LEU A 121 0.90 11.34 7.35
CA LEU A 121 -0.44 11.76 6.94
C LEU A 121 -0.77 13.18 7.40
N GLU A 122 -0.37 13.56 8.61
CA GLU A 122 -0.52 14.93 9.13
C GLU A 122 0.28 15.91 8.27
N TYR A 123 1.54 15.62 8.00
CA TYR A 123 2.39 16.41 7.12
C TYR A 123 1.81 16.57 5.72
N PHE A 124 1.35 15.48 5.12
CA PHE A 124 0.66 15.51 3.82
C PHE A 124 -0.60 16.40 3.87
N TYR A 125 -1.40 16.26 4.93
CA TYR A 125 -2.64 17.01 5.08
C TYR A 125 -2.40 18.51 5.26
N GLU A 126 -1.39 18.92 6.04
CA GLU A 126 -0.98 20.32 6.20
C GLU A 126 -0.56 20.93 4.86
N HIS A 127 0.22 20.22 4.06
CA HIS A 127 0.60 20.68 2.72
C HIS A 127 -0.61 20.80 1.80
N LEU A 128 -1.52 19.83 1.84
CA LEU A 128 -2.77 19.89 1.08
C LEU A 128 -3.61 21.10 1.49
N GLN A 129 -3.69 21.42 2.78
CA GLN A 129 -4.42 22.61 3.25
C GLN A 129 -3.81 23.89 2.68
N ASN A 130 -2.49 24.01 2.67
CA ASN A 130 -1.80 25.16 2.11
C ASN A 130 -2.07 25.32 0.60
N GLU A 131 -2.07 24.23 -0.16
CA GLU A 131 -2.35 24.24 -1.60
C GLU A 131 -3.84 24.50 -1.91
N VAL A 132 -4.75 23.99 -1.09
CA VAL A 132 -6.19 24.23 -1.23
C VAL A 132 -6.53 25.69 -0.88
N GLY A 133 -5.84 26.28 0.10
CA GLY A 133 -6.04 27.66 0.53
C GLY A 133 -7.46 27.88 1.07
N GLU A 134 -8.15 28.92 0.57
CA GLU A 134 -9.52 29.28 1.01
C GLU A 134 -10.60 28.35 0.43
N ARG A 135 -10.27 27.43 -0.46
CA ARG A 135 -11.24 26.48 -1.02
C ARG A 135 -11.61 25.43 0.02
N ARG A 136 -12.76 24.80 -0.19
CA ARG A 136 -13.20 23.71 0.68
C ARG A 136 -12.24 22.51 0.57
N MET A 137 -11.85 21.98 1.73
CA MET A 137 -11.07 20.74 1.80
C MET A 137 -11.91 19.55 1.31
N PRO A 138 -11.34 18.65 0.53
CA PRO A 138 -12.05 17.47 0.01
C PRO A 138 -12.38 16.44 1.09
N TYR A 139 -11.65 16.44 2.19
CA TYR A 139 -11.83 15.55 3.34
C TYR A 139 -11.14 16.13 4.59
N THR A 140 -11.43 15.57 5.75
CA THR A 140 -10.77 15.91 7.02
C THR A 140 -9.55 15.02 7.25
N LEU A 141 -8.65 15.42 8.18
CA LEU A 141 -7.52 14.61 8.60
C LEU A 141 -7.95 13.25 9.19
N GLU A 142 -9.04 13.25 9.98
CA GLU A 142 -9.58 12.01 10.54
C GLU A 142 -10.10 11.05 9.46
N GLN A 143 -10.80 11.59 8.45
CA GLN A 143 -11.22 10.79 7.29
C GLN A 143 -10.00 10.23 6.53
N LEU A 144 -8.94 11.01 6.37
CA LEU A 144 -7.70 10.54 5.73
C LEU A 144 -7.05 9.40 6.52
N LYS A 145 -6.87 9.57 7.83
CA LYS A 145 -6.30 8.52 8.72
C LYS A 145 -7.17 7.26 8.72
N GLU A 146 -8.48 7.41 8.78
CA GLU A 146 -9.40 6.27 8.74
C GLU A 146 -9.37 5.58 7.37
N SER A 147 -9.33 6.33 6.28
CA SER A 147 -9.21 5.75 4.94
C SER A 147 -7.89 4.97 4.77
N TYR A 148 -6.79 5.48 5.33
CA TYR A 148 -5.51 4.76 5.35
C TYR A 148 -5.64 3.43 6.11
N ARG A 149 -6.16 3.43 7.34
CA ARG A 149 -6.35 2.21 8.14
C ARG A 149 -7.20 1.18 7.42
N GLN A 150 -8.32 1.61 6.79
CA GLN A 150 -9.21 0.69 6.09
C GLN A 150 -8.63 0.15 4.78
N TYR A 151 -7.89 0.97 4.02
CA TYR A 151 -7.32 0.55 2.75
C TYR A 151 -6.01 -0.22 2.91
N PHE A 152 -5.25 0.01 3.98
CA PHE A 152 -3.92 -0.57 4.18
C PHE A 152 -3.86 -2.09 3.94
N PRO A 153 -4.76 -2.92 4.49
CA PRO A 153 -4.72 -4.37 4.25
C PRO A 153 -4.80 -4.74 2.77
N ILE A 154 -5.67 -4.07 2.02
CA ILE A 154 -5.88 -4.29 0.59
C ILE A 154 -4.65 -3.84 -0.21
N GLY A 155 -4.16 -2.62 0.07
CA GLY A 155 -3.01 -2.05 -0.63
C GLY A 155 -1.72 -2.82 -0.35
N ALA A 156 -1.45 -3.15 0.92
CA ALA A 156 -0.28 -3.95 1.29
C ALA A 156 -0.32 -5.36 0.69
N TYR A 157 -1.49 -6.02 0.71
CA TYR A 157 -1.68 -7.30 0.02
C TYR A 157 -1.41 -7.19 -1.48
N GLY A 158 -1.85 -6.09 -2.10
CA GLY A 158 -1.63 -5.85 -3.54
C GLY A 158 -0.17 -5.61 -3.90
N ILE A 159 0.58 -4.85 -3.07
CA ILE A 159 1.95 -4.44 -3.40
C ILE A 159 3.02 -5.43 -2.94
N ALA A 160 2.77 -6.22 -1.89
CA ALA A 160 3.76 -7.14 -1.34
C ALA A 160 4.38 -8.11 -2.37
N PRO A 161 3.62 -8.69 -3.33
CA PRO A 161 4.19 -9.54 -4.37
C PRO A 161 5.15 -8.80 -5.32
N TYR A 162 4.87 -7.52 -5.61
CA TYR A 162 5.75 -6.70 -6.47
C TYR A 162 7.05 -6.39 -5.75
N VAL A 163 6.99 -6.01 -4.46
CA VAL A 163 8.19 -5.82 -3.63
C VAL A 163 8.99 -7.12 -3.54
N ALA A 164 8.34 -8.25 -3.33
CA ALA A 164 9.00 -9.55 -3.26
C ALA A 164 9.67 -9.95 -4.60
N SER A 165 9.09 -9.55 -5.75
CA SER A 165 9.68 -9.82 -7.06
C SER A 165 11.03 -9.15 -7.27
N LEU A 166 11.34 -8.08 -6.52
CA LEU A 166 12.65 -7.42 -6.54
C LEU A 166 13.77 -8.36 -6.10
N ALA A 167 13.46 -9.39 -5.29
CA ALA A 167 14.43 -10.43 -4.92
C ALA A 167 15.06 -11.11 -6.16
N ASN A 168 14.31 -11.28 -7.25
CA ASN A 168 14.83 -11.85 -8.49
C ASN A 168 15.84 -10.93 -9.18
N ILE A 169 15.68 -9.62 -9.05
CA ILE A 169 16.64 -8.63 -9.57
C ILE A 169 17.88 -8.62 -8.69
N VAL A 170 17.68 -8.56 -7.36
CA VAL A 170 18.76 -8.59 -6.37
C VAL A 170 19.60 -9.87 -6.48
N ALA A 171 18.98 -11.01 -6.79
CA ALA A 171 19.70 -12.28 -6.95
C ALA A 171 20.72 -12.27 -8.11
N GLN A 172 20.59 -11.33 -9.06
CA GLN A 172 21.50 -11.16 -10.20
C GLN A 172 22.64 -10.18 -9.92
N GLU A 173 22.64 -9.53 -8.73
CA GLU A 173 23.72 -8.62 -8.33
C GLU A 173 25.03 -9.39 -8.18
N PRO A 174 26.12 -8.99 -8.89
CA PRO A 174 27.40 -9.68 -8.84
C PRO A 174 28.20 -9.39 -7.56
N ASP A 175 27.95 -8.27 -6.90
CA ASP A 175 28.56 -7.94 -5.60
C ASP A 175 27.78 -8.65 -4.49
N GLU A 176 28.41 -9.65 -3.86
CA GLU A 176 27.78 -10.47 -2.82
C GLU A 176 27.42 -9.69 -1.56
N GLU A 177 28.17 -8.64 -1.17
CA GLU A 177 27.86 -7.80 -0.01
C GLU A 177 26.62 -6.96 -0.30
N LEU A 178 26.58 -6.28 -1.46
CA LEU A 178 25.44 -5.49 -1.91
C LEU A 178 24.21 -6.37 -2.09
N LYS A 179 24.35 -7.56 -2.67
CA LYS A 179 23.30 -8.54 -2.85
C LYS A 179 22.66 -8.95 -1.52
N ASN A 180 23.49 -9.35 -0.54
CA ASN A 180 23.02 -9.79 0.76
C ASN A 180 22.26 -8.67 1.47
N ARG A 181 22.84 -7.47 1.52
CA ARG A 181 22.19 -6.29 2.12
C ARG A 181 20.87 -5.94 1.44
N SER A 182 20.84 -5.95 0.11
CA SER A 182 19.63 -5.64 -0.65
C SER A 182 18.56 -6.71 -0.46
N MET A 183 18.96 -7.98 -0.36
CA MET A 183 18.03 -9.08 -0.08
C MET A 183 17.42 -8.96 1.32
N GLU A 184 18.21 -8.62 2.34
CA GLU A 184 17.69 -8.36 3.70
C GLU A 184 16.63 -7.25 3.69
N ILE A 185 16.85 -6.15 2.96
CA ILE A 185 15.90 -5.05 2.83
C ILE A 185 14.61 -5.52 2.16
N VAL A 186 14.69 -6.26 1.07
CA VAL A 186 13.51 -6.79 0.36
C VAL A 186 12.72 -7.72 1.27
N MET A 187 13.40 -8.62 1.97
CA MET A 187 12.75 -9.59 2.85
C MET A 187 12.08 -8.92 4.07
N GLU A 188 12.75 -7.95 4.70
CA GLU A 188 12.18 -7.14 5.79
C GLU A 188 10.92 -6.42 5.33
N LYS A 189 10.96 -5.77 4.16
CA LYS A 189 9.80 -5.07 3.60
C LYS A 189 8.63 -6.03 3.37
N VAL A 190 8.86 -7.16 2.74
CA VAL A 190 7.80 -8.15 2.47
C VAL A 190 7.22 -8.67 3.78
N GLU A 191 8.04 -9.09 4.72
CA GLU A 191 7.58 -9.61 6.01
C GLU A 191 6.74 -8.58 6.76
N SER A 192 7.24 -7.34 6.86
CA SER A 192 6.54 -6.26 7.54
C SER A 192 5.21 -5.90 6.86
N LEU A 193 5.13 -5.95 5.52
CA LEU A 193 3.88 -5.70 4.80
C LEU A 193 2.82 -6.77 5.10
N LEU A 194 3.23 -8.05 5.16
CA LEU A 194 2.30 -9.15 5.48
C LEU A 194 1.80 -9.03 6.94
N ASP A 195 2.69 -8.72 7.87
CA ASP A 195 2.33 -8.54 9.29
C ASP A 195 1.39 -7.35 9.47
N ASP A 196 1.69 -6.21 8.85
CA ASP A 196 0.88 -5.01 8.97
C ASP A 196 -0.48 -5.17 8.28
N ALA A 197 -0.55 -5.90 7.16
CA ALA A 197 -1.82 -6.22 6.50
C ALA A 197 -2.74 -7.02 7.44
N LEU A 198 -2.20 -8.02 8.14
CA LEU A 198 -2.94 -8.78 9.14
C LEU A 198 -3.35 -7.91 10.33
N TYR A 199 -2.43 -7.11 10.86
CA TYR A 199 -2.69 -6.22 11.98
C TYR A 199 -3.85 -5.25 11.68
N PHE A 200 -3.78 -4.49 10.60
CA PHE A 200 -4.83 -3.54 10.25
C PHE A 200 -6.15 -4.24 9.90
N HIS A 201 -6.11 -5.41 9.26
CA HIS A 201 -7.30 -6.20 9.01
C HIS A 201 -8.03 -6.58 10.31
N GLU A 202 -7.30 -7.07 11.30
CA GLU A 202 -7.85 -7.44 12.61
C GLU A 202 -8.36 -6.21 13.40
N GLN A 203 -7.67 -5.07 13.32
CA GLN A 203 -8.15 -3.83 13.95
C GLN A 203 -9.45 -3.36 13.31
N ASN A 204 -9.53 -3.35 11.97
CA ASN A 204 -10.72 -2.95 11.23
C ASN A 204 -11.95 -3.83 11.57
N LYS A 205 -11.75 -5.14 11.77
CA LYS A 205 -12.82 -6.05 12.23
C LYS A 205 -13.34 -5.68 13.62
N LYS A 206 -12.44 -5.38 14.56
CA LYS A 206 -12.83 -5.01 15.94
C LYS A 206 -13.66 -3.73 15.97
N THR A 207 -13.29 -2.73 15.18
CA THR A 207 -14.03 -1.46 15.08
C THR A 207 -15.43 -1.69 14.53
N GLN A 208 -15.59 -2.49 13.48
CA GLN A 208 -16.90 -2.81 12.87
C GLN A 208 -17.84 -3.56 13.82
N THR A 209 -17.30 -4.41 14.70
CA THR A 209 -18.10 -5.16 15.69
C THR A 209 -18.54 -4.29 16.86
N SER A 210 -17.79 -3.26 17.22
CA SER A 210 -18.15 -2.32 18.28
C SER A 210 -19.26 -1.35 17.86
N ASP A 211 -19.34 -1.00 16.58
CA ASP A 211 -20.36 -0.09 16.04
C ASP A 211 -21.73 -0.76 15.81
N HIS A 212 -21.78 -2.09 15.87
CA HIS A 212 -23.03 -2.86 15.82
C HIS A 212 -23.14 -3.79 17.04
N PRO A 213 -23.48 -3.26 18.24
CA PRO A 213 -23.82 -4.14 19.36
C PRO A 213 -25.04 -4.95 18.95
N THR A 214 -24.87 -6.28 18.86
CA THR A 214 -25.96 -7.23 18.61
C THR A 214 -27.09 -6.94 19.59
N SER A 215 -28.19 -6.37 19.10
CA SER A 215 -29.43 -6.31 19.86
C SER A 215 -29.97 -7.74 19.99
N THR A 216 -29.53 -8.43 21.01
CA THR A 216 -30.16 -9.65 21.48
C THR A 216 -31.55 -9.30 21.99
N LYS A 217 -32.56 -9.68 21.23
CA LYS A 217 -33.92 -9.81 21.71
C LYS A 217 -34.15 -11.25 22.10
#